data_ffa2b6efc25684351e4dd8bdeececc97
#
_entry.id   ffa2b6efc25684351e4dd8bdeececc97
#
_cell.length_a   1.000
_cell.length_b   1.000
_cell.length_c   1.000
_cell.angle_alpha   90.00
_cell.angle_beta   90.00
_cell.angle_gamma   90.00
#
_symmetry.space_group_name_H-M   'P 1'
#
loop_
_entity.id
_entity.type
_entity.pdbx_description
1 polymer ?
#
loop_
_entity_poly.entity_id
_entity_poly.type
_entity_poly.pdbx_seq_one_letter_code
_entity_poly.pdbx_strand_id
1 'polypeptide(L)'
;MKELILKARRAIRFLFYKDLSIDSQIKISEILNDDELEYLFWKMSKADRHHSLEVLNRTENQTKNKELLKLSLLHDIGKSISEYSWIFRILAELKIATNRKAYNYLNHEDIGYDLLKQNISNDEISKYYFENLLTTKNEILDKTDF
;
A
#
# COMPACT_ATOMS: atom_id res chain seq x y z
N MET A 1 5.43 11.72 -18.86
CA MET A 1 5.57 12.96 -18.07
C MET A 1 4.58 13.06 -16.90
N LYS A 2 3.29 12.80 -17.09
CA LYS A 2 2.30 12.78 -15.96
C LYS A 2 2.69 11.81 -14.85
N GLU A 3 3.14 10.62 -15.20
CA GLU A 3 3.56 9.60 -14.24
C GLU A 3 4.79 10.02 -13.43
N LEU A 4 5.76 10.66 -14.07
CA LEU A 4 6.95 11.20 -13.40
C LEU A 4 6.57 12.32 -12.42
N ILE A 5 5.64 13.20 -12.80
CA ILE A 5 5.14 14.26 -11.93
C ILE A 5 4.41 13.69 -10.72
N LEU A 6 3.60 12.64 -10.92
CA LEU A 6 2.92 11.95 -9.82
C LEU A 6 3.91 11.30 -8.85
N LYS A 7 4.95 10.64 -9.39
CA LYS A 7 6.03 10.04 -8.59
C LYS A 7 6.82 11.10 -7.81
N ALA A 8 7.13 12.23 -8.44
CA ALA A 8 7.79 13.35 -7.78
C ALA A 8 6.92 13.96 -6.67
N ARG A 9 5.62 14.12 -6.90
CA ARG A 9 4.67 14.57 -5.87
C ARG A 9 4.61 13.61 -4.68
N ARG A 10 4.59 12.30 -4.93
CA ARG A 10 4.64 11.29 -3.87
C ARG A 10 5.92 11.39 -3.05
N ALA A 11 7.06 11.57 -3.71
CA ALA A 11 8.35 11.72 -3.04
C ALA A 11 8.41 12.99 -2.16
N ILE A 12 7.90 14.11 -2.65
CA ILE A 12 7.83 15.36 -1.88
C ILE A 12 6.88 15.19 -0.69
N ARG A 13 5.72 14.60 -0.88
CA ARG A 13 4.77 14.29 0.19
C ARG A 13 5.40 13.42 1.27
N PHE A 14 6.22 12.44 0.90
CA PHE A 14 6.94 11.59 1.84
C PHE A 14 7.74 12.36 2.89
N LEU A 15 8.31 13.49 2.50
CA LEU A 15 9.13 14.34 3.40
C LEU A 15 8.29 15.17 4.38
N PHE A 16 7.06 15.51 4.02
CA PHE A 16 6.26 16.50 4.74
C PHE A 16 4.99 15.95 5.40
N TYR A 17 4.74 14.63 5.33
CA TYR A 17 3.55 14.06 5.94
C TYR A 17 3.61 14.08 7.47
N LYS A 18 2.53 14.58 8.04
CA LYS A 18 2.21 14.41 9.46
C LYS A 18 1.57 13.02 9.67
N ASP A 19 1.44 12.61 10.94
CA ASP A 19 0.66 11.42 11.26
C ASP A 19 -0.80 11.59 10.84
N LEU A 20 -1.49 10.46 10.59
CA LEU A 20 -2.90 10.45 10.26
C LEU A 20 -3.73 11.03 11.42
N SER A 21 -4.80 11.73 11.09
CA SER A 21 -5.76 12.22 12.09
C SER A 21 -6.39 11.06 12.87
N ILE A 22 -6.88 11.35 14.07
CA ILE A 22 -7.57 10.36 14.91
C ILE A 22 -8.76 9.75 14.17
N ASP A 23 -9.55 10.58 13.49
CA ASP A 23 -10.70 10.11 12.70
C ASP A 23 -10.29 9.14 11.59
N SER A 24 -9.16 9.42 10.90
CA SER A 24 -8.60 8.52 9.89
C SER A 24 -8.12 7.21 10.50
N GLN A 25 -7.49 7.25 11.69
CA GLN A 25 -7.06 6.05 12.40
C GLN A 25 -8.25 5.16 12.80
N ILE A 26 -9.33 5.75 13.30
CA ILE A 26 -10.57 5.04 13.64
C ILE A 26 -11.16 4.39 12.39
N LYS A 27 -11.26 5.14 11.29
CA LYS A 27 -11.77 4.62 10.02
C LYS A 27 -10.98 3.41 9.53
N ILE A 28 -9.66 3.48 9.57
CA ILE A 28 -8.77 2.37 9.18
C ILE A 28 -9.02 1.15 10.05
N SER A 29 -9.10 1.34 11.36
CA SER A 29 -9.39 0.27 12.32
C SER A 29 -10.74 -0.41 12.05
N GLU A 30 -11.77 0.37 11.76
CA GLU A 30 -13.10 -0.14 11.42
C GLU A 30 -13.11 -0.92 10.09
N ILE A 31 -12.39 -0.47 9.08
CA ILE A 31 -12.30 -1.13 7.77
C ILE A 31 -11.51 -2.44 7.89
N LEU A 32 -10.34 -2.42 8.50
CA LEU A 32 -9.50 -3.61 8.66
C LEU A 32 -10.14 -4.61 9.62
N ASN A 33 -10.70 -4.15 10.74
CA ASN A 33 -11.40 -4.95 11.74
C ASN A 33 -10.64 -6.24 12.14
N ASP A 34 -9.32 -6.14 12.25
CA ASP A 34 -8.43 -7.25 12.54
C ASP A 34 -7.10 -6.70 13.06
N ASP A 35 -6.68 -7.10 14.27
CA ASP A 35 -5.49 -6.58 14.93
C ASP A 35 -4.19 -6.94 14.18
N GLU A 36 -4.14 -8.13 13.54
CA GLU A 36 -2.98 -8.57 12.78
C GLU A 36 -2.83 -7.73 11.49
N LEU A 37 -3.93 -7.41 10.81
CA LEU A 37 -3.94 -6.53 9.64
C LEU A 37 -3.57 -5.09 10.01
N GLU A 38 -4.08 -4.58 11.11
CA GLU A 38 -3.71 -3.26 11.62
C GLU A 38 -2.21 -3.18 11.94
N TYR A 39 -1.66 -4.21 12.57
CA TYR A 39 -0.23 -4.28 12.86
C TYR A 39 0.62 -4.16 11.59
N LEU A 40 0.26 -4.87 10.53
CA LEU A 40 0.94 -4.77 9.24
C LEU A 40 0.80 -3.38 8.61
N PHE A 41 -0.40 -2.81 8.65
CA PHE A 41 -0.65 -1.47 8.13
C PHE A 41 0.21 -0.40 8.82
N TRP A 42 0.26 -0.43 10.16
CA TRP A 42 1.00 0.57 10.93
C TRP A 42 2.52 0.46 10.83
N LYS A 43 3.03 -0.65 10.30
CA LYS A 43 4.46 -0.78 9.95
C LYS A 43 4.86 0.00 8.71
N MET A 44 3.92 0.37 7.85
CA MET A 44 4.24 1.19 6.69
C MET A 44 4.75 2.58 7.08
N SER A 45 5.50 3.21 6.19
CA SER A 45 5.90 4.61 6.36
C SER A 45 4.68 5.54 6.43
N LYS A 46 4.85 6.71 7.03
CA LYS A 46 3.78 7.73 7.07
C LYS A 46 3.24 8.07 5.68
N ALA A 47 4.12 8.20 4.70
CA ALA A 47 3.73 8.50 3.33
C ALA A 47 2.91 7.39 2.68
N ASP A 48 3.31 6.12 2.90
CA ASP A 48 2.57 4.97 2.37
C ASP A 48 1.21 4.83 3.05
N ARG A 49 1.10 5.09 4.36
CA ARG A 49 -0.18 5.09 5.06
C ARG A 49 -1.12 6.17 4.54
N HIS A 50 -0.62 7.38 4.30
CA HIS A 50 -1.41 8.46 3.68
C HIS A 50 -1.86 8.10 2.27
N HIS A 51 -0.96 7.53 1.47
CA HIS A 51 -1.31 7.05 0.14
C HIS A 51 -2.40 5.98 0.18
N SER A 52 -2.24 4.98 1.05
CA SER A 52 -3.24 3.92 1.21
C SER A 52 -4.60 4.47 1.66
N LEU A 53 -4.62 5.48 2.54
CA LEU A 53 -5.87 6.16 2.93
C LEU A 53 -6.50 6.91 1.74
N GLU A 54 -5.69 7.59 0.91
CA GLU A 54 -6.20 8.23 -0.31
C GLU A 54 -6.81 7.20 -1.26
N VAL A 55 -6.14 6.07 -1.46
CA VAL A 55 -6.66 4.95 -2.29
C VAL A 55 -7.97 4.42 -1.71
N LEU A 56 -8.05 4.21 -0.39
CA LEU A 56 -9.29 3.80 0.29
C LEU A 56 -10.42 4.79 0.00
N ASN A 57 -10.20 6.08 0.20
CA ASN A 57 -11.22 7.11 0.00
C ASN A 57 -11.74 7.13 -1.44
N ARG A 58 -10.85 6.96 -2.42
CA ARG A 58 -11.23 6.87 -3.84
C ARG A 58 -12.01 5.58 -4.13
N THR A 59 -11.57 4.46 -3.54
CA THR A 59 -12.22 3.16 -3.71
C THR A 59 -13.63 3.14 -3.12
N GLU A 60 -13.85 3.77 -1.97
CA GLU A 60 -15.18 3.91 -1.36
C GLU A 60 -16.18 4.63 -2.25
N ASN A 61 -15.71 5.55 -3.09
CA ASN A 61 -16.56 6.24 -4.07
C ASN A 61 -16.98 5.34 -5.23
N GLN A 62 -16.29 4.22 -5.45
CA GLN A 62 -16.53 3.28 -6.55
C GLN A 62 -17.29 2.03 -6.12
N THR A 63 -17.12 1.59 -4.88
CA THR A 63 -17.65 0.32 -4.38
C THR A 63 -17.88 0.32 -2.88
N LYS A 64 -18.76 -0.58 -2.42
CA LYS A 64 -18.97 -0.91 -1.00
C LYS A 64 -18.45 -2.30 -0.64
N ASN A 65 -17.69 -2.94 -1.54
CA ASN A 65 -17.10 -4.25 -1.27
C ASN A 65 -16.05 -4.16 -0.17
N LYS A 66 -16.35 -4.75 0.99
CA LYS A 66 -15.50 -4.67 2.20
C LYS A 66 -14.10 -5.25 1.98
N GLU A 67 -13.99 -6.34 1.24
CA GLU A 67 -12.70 -6.98 0.98
C GLU A 67 -11.82 -6.11 0.06
N LEU A 68 -12.43 -5.44 -0.92
CA LEU A 68 -11.70 -4.50 -1.77
C LEU A 68 -11.26 -3.24 -1.01
N LEU A 69 -12.07 -2.77 -0.06
CA LEU A 69 -11.69 -1.66 0.82
C LEU A 69 -10.51 -2.03 1.72
N LYS A 70 -10.49 -3.25 2.29
CA LYS A 70 -9.31 -3.76 3.02
C LYS A 70 -8.09 -3.83 2.12
N LEU A 71 -8.24 -4.38 0.91
CA LEU A 71 -7.16 -4.48 -0.05
C LEU A 71 -6.58 -3.11 -0.43
N SER A 72 -7.42 -2.09 -0.57
CA SER A 72 -6.97 -0.72 -0.85
C SER A 72 -6.04 -0.15 0.22
N LEU A 73 -6.23 -0.55 1.48
CA LEU A 73 -5.33 -0.20 2.58
C LEU A 73 -4.05 -1.04 2.61
N LEU A 74 -4.12 -2.30 2.19
CA LEU A 74 -3.05 -3.28 2.37
C LEU A 74 -2.18 -3.49 1.11
N HIS A 75 -2.54 -2.92 -0.03
CA HIS A 75 -1.84 -3.18 -1.30
C HIS A 75 -0.34 -2.83 -1.26
N ASP A 76 0.05 -1.89 -0.44
CA ASP A 76 1.43 -1.40 -0.30
C ASP A 76 2.17 -1.90 0.94
N ILE A 77 1.63 -2.85 1.71
CA ILE A 77 2.27 -3.32 2.94
C ILE A 77 3.66 -3.92 2.72
N GLY A 78 3.92 -4.46 1.54
CA GLY A 78 5.24 -4.98 1.17
C GLY A 78 6.34 -3.92 1.16
N LYS A 79 5.99 -2.66 1.01
CA LYS A 79 6.95 -1.54 1.10
C LYS A 79 7.52 -1.35 2.51
N SER A 80 6.87 -1.87 3.54
CA SER A 80 7.33 -1.76 4.93
C SER A 80 8.67 -2.47 5.19
N ILE A 81 9.04 -3.46 4.37
CA ILE A 81 10.30 -4.20 4.47
C ILE A 81 11.45 -3.43 3.83
N SER A 82 11.17 -2.60 2.84
CA SER A 82 12.18 -1.79 2.18
C SER A 82 12.37 -0.46 2.91
N GLU A 83 13.31 -0.37 3.85
CA GLU A 83 13.72 0.87 4.51
C GLU A 83 14.45 1.78 3.51
N TYR A 84 13.70 2.47 2.65
CA TYR A 84 14.29 3.39 1.69
C TYR A 84 14.09 4.84 2.05
N SER A 85 15.17 5.62 1.90
CA SER A 85 15.04 7.06 1.71
C SER A 85 14.23 7.33 0.43
N TRP A 86 13.52 8.44 0.40
CA TRP A 86 12.74 8.88 -0.76
C TRP A 86 13.55 8.93 -2.07
N ILE A 87 14.86 9.25 -2.01
CA ILE A 87 15.75 9.25 -3.17
C ILE A 87 15.84 7.87 -3.80
N PHE A 88 16.05 6.83 -2.99
CA PHE A 88 16.11 5.46 -3.48
C PHE A 88 14.80 4.97 -4.06
N ARG A 89 13.67 5.41 -3.51
CA ARG A 89 12.36 5.10 -4.09
C ARG A 89 12.21 5.67 -5.50
N ILE A 90 12.60 6.92 -5.72
CA ILE A 90 12.61 7.53 -7.05
C ILE A 90 13.53 6.76 -7.98
N LEU A 91 14.75 6.44 -7.56
CA LEU A 91 15.71 5.70 -8.36
C LEU A 91 15.22 4.30 -8.71
N ALA A 92 14.59 3.61 -7.77
CA ALA A 92 13.99 2.30 -8.00
C ALA A 92 12.84 2.38 -9.04
N GLU A 93 11.95 3.35 -8.90
CA GLU A 93 10.84 3.57 -9.83
C GLU A 93 11.32 3.95 -11.24
N LEU A 94 12.46 4.63 -11.35
CA LEU A 94 13.11 4.93 -12.64
C LEU A 94 13.96 3.77 -13.14
N LYS A 95 13.99 2.64 -12.43
CA LYS A 95 14.83 1.46 -12.75
C LYS A 95 16.33 1.76 -12.87
N ILE A 96 16.80 2.80 -12.18
CA ILE A 96 18.21 3.21 -12.17
C ILE A 96 18.98 2.46 -11.08
N ALA A 97 18.33 2.19 -9.95
CA ALA A 97 18.91 1.43 -8.84
C ALA A 97 18.70 -0.07 -9.05
N THR A 98 19.78 -0.85 -8.94
CA THR A 98 19.79 -2.30 -9.18
C THR A 98 20.14 -3.13 -7.95
N ASN A 99 20.21 -2.53 -6.76
CA ASN A 99 20.51 -3.23 -5.53
C ASN A 99 19.32 -4.04 -4.99
N ARG A 100 19.58 -4.96 -4.05
CA ARG A 100 18.55 -5.84 -3.45
C ARG A 100 17.37 -5.07 -2.87
N LYS A 101 17.63 -3.91 -2.31
CA LYS A 101 16.59 -3.07 -1.73
C LYS A 101 15.67 -2.50 -2.82
N ALA A 102 16.22 -1.98 -3.93
CA ALA A 102 15.43 -1.52 -5.06
C ALA A 102 14.56 -2.65 -5.64
N TYR A 103 15.12 -3.86 -5.73
CA TYR A 103 14.37 -5.04 -6.13
C TYR A 103 13.18 -5.30 -5.19
N ASN A 104 13.38 -5.28 -3.88
CA ASN A 104 12.31 -5.47 -2.90
C ASN A 104 11.23 -4.38 -3.02
N TYR A 105 11.62 -3.14 -3.26
CA TYR A 105 10.65 -2.06 -3.47
C TYR A 105 9.79 -2.28 -4.72
N LEU A 106 10.41 -2.66 -5.85
CA LEU A 106 9.69 -2.92 -7.11
C LEU A 106 8.79 -4.16 -7.03
N ASN A 107 9.10 -5.11 -6.15
CA ASN A 107 8.32 -6.33 -5.94
C ASN A 107 7.50 -6.30 -4.63
N HIS A 108 7.12 -5.11 -4.16
CA HIS A 108 6.42 -4.94 -2.89
C HIS A 108 5.07 -5.66 -2.81
N GLU A 109 4.40 -5.89 -3.92
CA GLU A 109 3.14 -6.63 -3.97
C GLU A 109 3.33 -8.12 -3.63
N ASP A 110 4.36 -8.76 -4.18
CA ASP A 110 4.73 -10.15 -3.85
C ASP A 110 5.14 -10.27 -2.38
N ILE A 111 5.94 -9.33 -1.90
CA ILE A 111 6.35 -9.26 -0.50
C ILE A 111 5.14 -9.05 0.42
N GLY A 112 4.20 -8.19 0.02
CA GLY A 112 2.96 -7.95 0.73
C GLY A 112 2.11 -9.22 0.88
N TYR A 113 2.02 -10.01 -0.17
CA TYR A 113 1.35 -11.32 -0.13
C TYR A 113 2.01 -12.29 0.86
N ASP A 114 3.33 -12.39 0.82
CA ASP A 114 4.09 -13.23 1.76
C ASP A 114 3.92 -12.77 3.20
N LEU A 115 3.89 -11.45 3.46
CA LEU A 115 3.61 -10.90 4.78
C LEU A 115 2.23 -11.30 5.30
N LEU A 116 1.20 -11.23 4.46
CA LEU A 116 -0.15 -11.67 4.82
C LEU A 116 -0.15 -13.16 5.16
N LYS A 117 0.43 -14.00 4.35
CA LYS A 117 0.49 -15.45 4.59
C LYS A 117 1.22 -15.82 5.88
N GLN A 118 2.29 -15.12 6.21
CA GLN A 118 3.11 -15.42 7.39
C GLN A 118 2.52 -14.90 8.70
N ASN A 119 1.78 -13.80 8.67
CA ASN A 119 1.36 -13.07 9.88
C ASN A 119 -0.14 -13.15 10.18
N ILE A 120 -0.97 -13.58 9.22
CA ILE A 120 -2.42 -13.60 9.37
C ILE A 120 -2.94 -15.03 9.50
N SER A 121 -3.74 -15.28 10.55
CA SER A 121 -4.31 -16.60 10.82
C SER A 121 -5.42 -16.99 9.83
N ASN A 122 -6.10 -16.01 9.23
CA ASN A 122 -7.17 -16.22 8.27
C ASN A 122 -6.68 -16.06 6.84
N ASP A 123 -6.77 -17.11 6.04
CA ASP A 123 -6.31 -17.13 4.64
C ASP A 123 -7.19 -16.35 3.65
N GLU A 124 -8.37 -15.89 4.05
CA GLU A 124 -9.33 -15.24 3.13
C GLU A 124 -8.74 -13.96 2.51
N ILE A 125 -8.13 -13.10 3.35
CA ILE A 125 -7.56 -11.84 2.85
C ILE A 125 -6.32 -12.09 1.98
N SER A 126 -5.49 -13.07 2.29
CA SER A 126 -4.32 -13.40 1.47
C SER A 126 -4.73 -13.96 0.10
N LYS A 127 -5.75 -14.79 0.02
CA LYS A 127 -6.35 -15.24 -1.25
C LYS A 127 -6.90 -14.08 -2.06
N TYR A 128 -7.65 -13.19 -1.41
CA TYR A 128 -8.22 -12.03 -2.06
C TYR A 128 -7.14 -11.10 -2.60
N TYR A 129 -6.08 -10.88 -1.84
CA TYR A 129 -4.89 -10.11 -2.24
C TYR A 129 -4.24 -10.72 -3.49
N PHE A 130 -4.02 -12.03 -3.48
CA PHE A 130 -3.44 -12.75 -4.61
C PHE A 130 -4.30 -12.62 -5.88
N GLU A 131 -5.59 -12.86 -5.78
CA GLU A 131 -6.53 -12.87 -6.91
C GLU A 131 -6.75 -11.48 -7.50
N ASN A 132 -6.78 -10.44 -6.66
CA ASN A 132 -7.14 -9.07 -7.07
C ASN A 132 -5.95 -8.13 -7.25
N LEU A 133 -4.74 -8.56 -6.97
CA LEU A 133 -3.55 -7.73 -7.10
C LEU A 133 -2.42 -8.43 -7.87
N LEU A 134 -2.07 -9.67 -7.52
CA LEU A 134 -0.95 -10.39 -8.14
C LEU A 134 -1.34 -11.06 -9.46
N THR A 135 -2.43 -11.80 -9.50
CA THR A 135 -2.88 -12.52 -10.70
C THR A 135 -3.42 -11.55 -11.74
N THR A 136 -4.39 -10.74 -11.34
CA THR A 136 -4.98 -9.69 -12.18
C THR A 136 -5.37 -8.52 -11.27
N LYS A 137 -4.76 -7.35 -11.47
CA LYS A 137 -5.11 -6.18 -10.66
C LYS A 137 -6.58 -5.81 -10.87
N ASN A 138 -7.32 -5.71 -9.77
CA ASN A 138 -8.72 -5.32 -9.78
C ASN A 138 -8.90 -3.97 -10.48
N GLU A 139 -9.88 -3.85 -11.37
CA GLU A 139 -10.11 -2.64 -12.18
C GLU A 139 -10.34 -1.38 -11.34
N ILE A 140 -11.10 -1.51 -10.24
CA ILE A 140 -11.36 -0.37 -9.35
C ILE A 140 -10.06 0.05 -8.66
N LEU A 141 -9.29 -0.90 -8.15
CA LEU A 141 -8.01 -0.63 -7.50
C LEU A 141 -7.01 -0.02 -8.49
N ASP A 142 -6.98 -0.50 -9.73
CA ASP A 142 -6.11 0.07 -10.78
C ASP A 142 -6.45 1.53 -11.08
N LYS A 143 -7.72 1.90 -11.03
CA LYS A 143 -8.18 3.29 -11.24
C LYS A 143 -7.96 4.20 -10.03
N THR A 144 -7.95 3.65 -8.83
CA THR A 144 -7.91 4.42 -7.57
C THR A 144 -6.51 4.54 -6.97
N ASP A 145 -5.60 3.64 -7.34
CA ASP A 145 -4.21 3.63 -6.90
C ASP A 145 -3.34 4.57 -7.75
N PHE A 146 -3.36 5.87 -7.41
CA PHE A 146 -2.49 6.86 -8.06
C PHE A 146 -2.00 7.95 -7.12
#